data_507d5966fbb290fa0050cfd10e876dda
#
_entry.id   507d5966fbb290fa0050cfd10e876dda
#
_cell.length_a   1.000
_cell.length_b   1.000
_cell.length_c   1.000
_cell.angle_alpha   90.00
_cell.angle_beta   90.00
_cell.angle_gamma   90.00
#
_symmetry.space_group_name_H-M   'P 1'
#
loop_
_entity.id
_entity.type
_entity.pdbx_description
1 polymer ?
#
loop_
_entity_poly.entity_id
_entity_poly.type
_entity_poly.pdbx_seq_one_letter_code
_entity_poly.pdbx_strand_id
1 'polypeptide(L)'
;LFFATGGGDQRMAINSDGRVLINTTTDTFDGVKGNLNIANTNTNNNTCINCSRNTALGRAQIRFSNPNGTVGSIVTDGSSTSYNETSDYRLKENQVTISDGITRLKKLKPYRFNFKADASTTIDGFFAHEVSTIVPEAVFGDKDALMEDGSIDPQGMDKSKLVPLLVAAVQELIGKVEAL
;
A
#
# COMPACT_ATOMS: atom_id res chain seq x y z
N LEU A 1 28.52 2.82 13.90
CA LEU A 1 29.34 2.25 12.84
C LEU A 1 28.94 2.85 11.50
N PHE A 2 29.92 3.32 10.73
CA PHE A 2 29.65 3.80 9.37
C PHE A 2 30.72 3.33 8.39
N PHE A 3 30.34 3.20 7.13
CA PHE A 3 31.21 2.89 6.01
C PHE A 3 31.21 4.08 5.06
N ALA A 4 32.40 4.59 4.74
CA ALA A 4 32.59 5.69 3.80
C ALA A 4 33.44 5.24 2.61
N THR A 5 33.31 5.92 1.48
CA THR A 5 34.19 5.77 0.32
C THR A 5 35.05 7.02 0.14
N GLY A 6 36.03 7.02 -0.78
CA GLY A 6 36.93 8.14 -1.00
C GLY A 6 36.15 9.46 -1.13
N GLY A 7 36.59 10.48 -0.35
CA GLY A 7 35.92 11.76 -0.21
C GLY A 7 35.15 11.95 1.11
N GLY A 8 35.06 10.93 1.97
CA GLY A 8 34.43 11.03 3.29
C GLY A 8 32.90 10.90 3.29
N ASP A 9 32.30 10.68 2.14
CA ASP A 9 30.85 10.51 2.05
C ASP A 9 30.39 9.21 2.71
N GLN A 10 29.44 9.31 3.64
CA GLN A 10 28.82 8.16 4.29
C GLN A 10 27.99 7.36 3.28
N ARG A 11 28.30 6.08 3.12
CA ARG A 11 27.55 5.16 2.22
C ARG A 11 26.63 4.23 2.98
N MET A 12 27.01 3.82 4.18
CA MET A 12 26.19 3.01 5.08
C MET A 12 26.52 3.36 6.52
N ALA A 13 25.53 3.40 7.38
CA ALA A 13 25.73 3.55 8.82
C ALA A 13 24.76 2.68 9.61
N ILE A 14 25.16 2.35 10.85
CA ILE A 14 24.23 1.95 11.90
C ILE A 14 24.27 3.09 12.92
N ASN A 15 23.13 3.77 13.13
CA ASN A 15 23.06 4.90 14.05
C ASN A 15 23.00 4.45 15.52
N SER A 16 22.87 5.39 16.47
CA SER A 16 22.80 5.12 17.92
C SER A 16 21.55 4.32 18.30
N ASP A 17 20.49 4.43 17.52
CA ASP A 17 19.22 3.71 17.73
C ASP A 17 19.19 2.31 17.07
N GLY A 18 20.33 1.87 16.49
CA GLY A 18 20.44 0.57 15.82
C GLY A 18 19.85 0.51 14.41
N ARG A 19 19.50 1.66 13.80
CA ARG A 19 18.94 1.71 12.44
C ARG A 19 20.02 1.69 11.39
N VAL A 20 19.78 0.96 10.30
CA VAL A 20 20.68 0.88 9.14
C VAL A 20 20.32 2.00 8.15
N LEU A 21 21.28 2.83 7.82
CA LEU A 21 21.17 3.93 6.87
C LEU A 21 22.04 3.60 5.66
N ILE A 22 21.49 3.68 4.45
CA ILE A 22 22.22 3.46 3.20
C ILE A 22 22.05 4.71 2.34
N ASN A 23 23.16 5.37 2.01
CA ASN A 23 23.21 6.58 1.19
C ASN A 23 22.36 7.75 1.74
N THR A 24 22.21 7.80 3.06
CA THR A 24 21.52 8.88 3.78
C THR A 24 22.16 9.07 5.15
N THR A 25 22.12 10.28 5.69
CA THR A 25 22.56 10.63 7.04
C THR A 25 21.41 10.76 8.03
N THR A 26 20.17 10.73 7.53
CA THR A 26 18.96 10.89 8.34
C THR A 26 18.21 9.56 8.49
N ASP A 27 17.71 9.28 9.67
CA ASP A 27 16.85 8.12 9.97
C ASP A 27 15.36 8.43 9.90
N THR A 28 15.03 9.67 9.58
CA THR A 28 13.67 10.17 9.43
C THR A 28 13.49 10.69 8.02
N PHE A 29 12.47 10.21 7.32
CA PHE A 29 12.02 10.77 6.07
C PHE A 29 10.51 11.01 6.20
N ASP A 30 10.08 12.24 5.90
CA ASP A 30 8.67 12.65 6.00
C ASP A 30 8.06 12.38 7.39
N GLY A 31 8.82 12.66 8.46
CA GLY A 31 8.40 12.42 9.85
C GLY A 31 8.44 10.97 10.31
N VAL A 32 8.69 10.00 9.44
CA VAL A 32 8.68 8.56 9.74
C VAL A 32 10.09 8.02 9.94
N LYS A 33 10.33 7.29 11.05
CA LYS A 33 11.58 6.59 11.35
C LYS A 33 11.52 5.15 10.84
N GLY A 34 12.43 4.80 9.92
CA GLY A 34 12.58 3.45 9.41
C GLY A 34 13.79 2.73 10.01
N ASN A 35 13.67 1.42 10.24
CA ASN A 35 14.82 0.60 10.67
C ASN A 35 15.87 0.39 9.57
N LEU A 36 15.44 0.48 8.30
CA LEU A 36 16.30 0.48 7.13
C LEU A 36 15.88 1.64 6.22
N ASN A 37 16.76 2.63 6.07
CA ASN A 37 16.55 3.77 5.19
C ASN A 37 17.53 3.69 4.01
N ILE A 38 16.99 3.63 2.79
CA ILE A 38 17.76 3.63 1.55
C ILE A 38 17.29 4.83 0.73
N ALA A 39 18.16 5.80 0.49
CA ALA A 39 17.85 6.99 -0.27
C ALA A 39 18.63 7.03 -1.59
N ASN A 40 17.93 7.35 -2.68
CA ASN A 40 18.55 7.76 -3.93
C ASN A 40 18.55 9.30 -3.99
N THR A 41 19.69 9.90 -3.71
CA THR A 41 19.86 11.36 -3.69
C THR A 41 20.24 11.93 -5.07
N ASN A 42 20.41 11.08 -6.07
CA ASN A 42 20.71 11.51 -7.43
C ASN A 42 19.44 11.85 -8.20
N THR A 43 19.51 12.85 -9.07
CA THR A 43 18.42 13.24 -9.98
C THR A 43 18.28 12.32 -11.19
N ASN A 44 19.07 11.22 -11.26
CA ASN A 44 19.03 10.23 -12.31
C ASN A 44 17.84 9.28 -12.11
N ASN A 45 17.29 8.73 -13.22
CA ASN A 45 16.22 7.73 -13.20
C ASN A 45 16.69 6.34 -12.70
N ASN A 46 17.53 6.30 -11.66
CA ASN A 46 18.03 5.04 -11.11
C ASN A 46 17.06 4.51 -10.05
N THR A 47 16.84 3.20 -10.07
CA THR A 47 16.06 2.50 -9.07
C THR A 47 16.73 2.60 -7.69
N CYS A 48 15.97 2.93 -6.65
CA CYS A 48 16.47 2.99 -5.28
C CYS A 48 16.78 1.59 -4.73
N ILE A 49 15.87 0.64 -4.95
CA ILE A 49 16.02 -0.76 -4.54
C ILE A 49 15.71 -1.64 -5.75
N ASN A 50 16.68 -2.46 -6.16
CA ASN A 50 16.48 -3.49 -7.18
C ASN A 50 16.51 -4.87 -6.55
N CYS A 51 15.36 -5.52 -6.46
CA CYS A 51 15.22 -6.91 -6.03
C CYS A 51 15.24 -7.82 -7.26
N SER A 52 16.39 -8.42 -7.59
CA SER A 52 16.55 -9.28 -8.76
C SER A 52 16.86 -10.73 -8.39
N ARG A 53 16.52 -11.65 -9.29
CA ARG A 53 16.74 -13.08 -9.15
C ARG A 53 17.19 -13.70 -10.48
N ASN A 54 17.98 -14.74 -10.40
CA ASN A 54 18.46 -15.47 -11.58
C ASN A 54 17.55 -16.66 -11.92
N THR A 55 16.22 -16.44 -11.96
CA THR A 55 15.25 -17.45 -12.40
C THR A 55 13.91 -16.79 -12.74
N ALA A 56 13.24 -17.32 -13.75
CA ALA A 56 11.90 -16.88 -14.16
C ALA A 56 10.76 -17.59 -13.40
N LEU A 57 11.08 -18.55 -12.50
CA LEU A 57 10.05 -19.21 -11.70
C LEU A 57 9.38 -18.26 -10.72
N GLY A 58 8.05 -18.37 -10.58
CA GLY A 58 7.25 -17.58 -9.66
C GLY A 58 7.72 -17.71 -8.21
N ARG A 59 8.26 -16.63 -7.65
CA ARG A 59 8.75 -16.55 -6.26
C ARG A 59 8.63 -15.13 -5.73
N ALA A 60 8.51 -15.04 -4.40
CA ALA A 60 8.50 -13.76 -3.71
C ALA A 60 9.87 -13.06 -3.81
N GLN A 61 9.83 -11.79 -4.23
CA GLN A 61 10.94 -10.84 -4.13
C GLN A 61 10.94 -10.15 -2.77
N ILE A 62 9.76 -9.79 -2.28
CA ILE A 62 9.54 -9.23 -0.96
C ILE A 62 8.43 -10.03 -0.29
N ARG A 63 8.62 -10.40 0.97
CA ARG A 63 7.64 -11.11 1.78
C ARG A 63 7.30 -10.29 3.02
N PHE A 64 6.03 -10.18 3.31
CA PHE A 64 5.51 -9.54 4.51
C PHE A 64 5.04 -10.62 5.48
N SER A 65 5.55 -10.59 6.70
CA SER A 65 5.20 -11.55 7.75
C SER A 65 5.00 -10.84 9.07
N ASN A 66 4.12 -11.36 9.90
CA ASN A 66 3.87 -10.94 11.27
C ASN A 66 3.71 -12.19 12.17
N PRO A 67 3.36 -12.07 13.47
CA PRO A 67 3.17 -13.24 14.34
C PRO A 67 2.15 -14.27 13.84
N ASN A 68 1.23 -13.91 12.94
CA ASN A 68 0.27 -14.83 12.30
C ASN A 68 0.86 -15.54 11.07
N GLY A 69 2.15 -15.34 10.75
CA GLY A 69 2.83 -15.94 9.62
C GLY A 69 3.01 -15.00 8.45
N THR A 70 3.10 -15.54 7.24
CA THR A 70 3.19 -14.74 6.00
C THR A 70 1.81 -14.22 5.64
N VAL A 71 1.69 -12.90 5.55
CA VAL A 71 0.42 -12.20 5.24
C VAL A 71 0.37 -11.65 3.82
N GLY A 72 1.52 -11.49 3.16
CA GLY A 72 1.57 -11.02 1.79
C GLY A 72 2.95 -11.11 1.15
N SER A 73 3.02 -10.83 -0.16
CA SER A 73 4.27 -10.82 -0.90
C SER A 73 4.16 -10.05 -2.22
N ILE A 74 5.32 -9.56 -2.70
CA ILE A 74 5.50 -9.15 -4.08
C ILE A 74 6.24 -10.27 -4.80
N VAL A 75 5.60 -10.84 -5.82
CA VAL A 75 6.08 -12.01 -6.57
C VAL A 75 6.34 -11.61 -8.01
N THR A 76 7.44 -12.07 -8.59
CA THR A 76 7.66 -12.01 -10.03
C THR A 76 7.63 -13.41 -10.64
N ASP A 77 7.04 -13.54 -11.81
CA ASP A 77 6.95 -14.80 -12.57
C ASP A 77 6.99 -14.51 -14.07
N GLY A 78 7.96 -15.06 -14.76
CA GLY A 78 8.15 -14.83 -16.20
C GLY A 78 8.20 -13.34 -16.51
N SER A 79 7.10 -12.79 -17.03
CA SER A 79 6.95 -11.39 -17.43
C SER A 79 6.00 -10.57 -16.56
N SER A 80 5.54 -11.13 -15.42
CA SER A 80 4.55 -10.47 -14.58
C SER A 80 5.05 -10.17 -13.15
N THR A 81 4.43 -9.19 -12.53
CA THR A 81 4.55 -8.91 -11.08
C THR A 81 3.17 -8.94 -10.46
N SER A 82 3.04 -9.65 -9.34
CA SER A 82 1.81 -9.71 -8.56
C SER A 82 2.04 -9.26 -7.12
N TYR A 83 1.02 -8.57 -6.57
CA TYR A 83 0.93 -8.16 -5.17
C TYR A 83 -0.09 -9.07 -4.51
N ASN A 84 0.37 -9.96 -3.64
CA ASN A 84 -0.47 -11.02 -3.10
C ASN A 84 -0.74 -10.80 -1.61
N GLU A 85 -1.99 -10.96 -1.22
CA GLU A 85 -2.41 -11.16 0.17
C GLU A 85 -2.73 -12.65 0.39
N THR A 86 -2.53 -13.14 1.62
CA THR A 86 -2.93 -14.49 2.00
C THR A 86 -4.45 -14.59 1.98
N SER A 87 -4.99 -15.59 1.27
CA SER A 87 -6.43 -15.79 1.10
C SER A 87 -6.84 -17.27 1.19
N ASP A 88 -6.09 -18.09 1.93
CA ASP A 88 -6.42 -19.50 2.14
C ASP A 88 -7.71 -19.62 2.95
N TYR A 89 -8.66 -20.47 2.47
CA TYR A 89 -9.95 -20.67 3.12
C TYR A 89 -9.83 -21.24 4.54
N ARG A 90 -8.77 -21.98 4.84
CA ARG A 90 -8.50 -22.56 6.18
C ARG A 90 -8.19 -21.52 7.25
N LEU A 91 -7.89 -20.27 6.84
CA LEU A 91 -7.63 -19.14 7.71
C LEU A 91 -8.86 -18.24 7.88
N LYS A 92 -10.02 -18.66 7.34
CA LYS A 92 -11.26 -17.88 7.34
C LYS A 92 -12.38 -18.66 8.00
N GLU A 93 -13.22 -17.97 8.74
CA GLU A 93 -14.40 -18.53 9.39
C GLU A 93 -15.58 -17.56 9.26
N ASN A 94 -16.79 -18.02 9.65
CA ASN A 94 -18.00 -17.21 9.70
C ASN A 94 -18.34 -16.53 8.35
N GLN A 95 -18.14 -17.21 7.24
CA GLN A 95 -18.41 -16.70 5.90
C GLN A 95 -19.90 -16.44 5.69
N VAL A 96 -20.21 -15.25 5.20
CA VAL A 96 -21.58 -14.85 4.81
C VAL A 96 -21.53 -14.21 3.43
N THR A 97 -22.49 -14.56 2.58
CA THR A 97 -22.61 -13.96 1.24
C THR A 97 -22.98 -12.47 1.36
N ILE A 98 -22.32 -11.63 0.57
CA ILE A 98 -22.67 -10.21 0.46
C ILE A 98 -23.95 -10.10 -0.34
N SER A 99 -25.04 -9.64 0.30
CA SER A 99 -26.36 -9.51 -0.31
C SER A 99 -26.86 -8.06 -0.43
N ASP A 100 -26.02 -7.10 -0.09
CA ASP A 100 -26.31 -5.66 -0.07
C ASP A 100 -25.38 -4.86 -1.01
N GLY A 101 -24.84 -5.54 -2.03
CA GLY A 101 -23.80 -5.01 -2.92
C GLY A 101 -24.22 -3.71 -3.60
N ILE A 102 -25.37 -3.68 -4.28
CA ILE A 102 -25.90 -2.47 -4.94
C ILE A 102 -26.18 -1.37 -3.92
N THR A 103 -26.75 -1.73 -2.77
CA THR A 103 -27.12 -0.75 -1.73
C THR A 103 -25.91 -0.05 -1.15
N ARG A 104 -24.81 -0.77 -0.89
CA ARG A 104 -23.54 -0.20 -0.42
C ARG A 104 -22.84 0.56 -1.52
N LEU A 105 -22.77 0.00 -2.73
CA LEU A 105 -22.10 0.63 -3.88
C LEU A 105 -22.68 2.01 -4.20
N LYS A 106 -24.00 2.18 -4.14
CA LYS A 106 -24.68 3.47 -4.36
C LYS A 106 -24.30 4.57 -3.36
N LYS A 107 -23.75 4.21 -2.20
CA LYS A 107 -23.31 5.17 -1.18
C LYS A 107 -21.88 5.65 -1.41
N LEU A 108 -21.07 4.93 -2.19
CA LEU A 108 -19.73 5.36 -2.55
C LEU A 108 -19.80 6.58 -3.49
N LYS A 109 -18.94 7.56 -3.26
CA LYS A 109 -18.89 8.81 -4.01
C LYS A 109 -17.56 8.91 -4.74
N PRO A 110 -17.48 8.55 -6.02
CA PRO A 110 -16.29 8.80 -6.81
C PRO A 110 -16.19 10.29 -7.14
N TYR A 111 -14.98 10.84 -7.04
CA TYR A 111 -14.68 12.23 -7.35
C TYR A 111 -13.54 12.32 -8.35
N ARG A 112 -13.52 13.42 -9.08
CA ARG A 112 -12.37 13.88 -9.84
C ARG A 112 -11.73 15.05 -9.11
N PHE A 113 -10.42 14.97 -8.84
CA PHE A 113 -9.71 15.97 -8.05
C PHE A 113 -8.23 16.07 -8.43
N ASN A 114 -7.56 17.07 -7.87
CA ASN A 114 -6.10 17.24 -7.92
C ASN A 114 -5.56 17.19 -6.49
N PHE A 115 -4.39 16.62 -6.32
CA PHE A 115 -3.66 16.78 -5.06
C PHE A 115 -3.14 18.22 -4.93
N LYS A 116 -3.16 18.80 -3.73
CA LYS A 116 -2.65 20.16 -3.50
C LYS A 116 -1.17 20.30 -3.90
N ALA A 117 -0.38 19.22 -3.73
CA ALA A 117 1.03 19.17 -4.13
C ALA A 117 1.24 19.06 -5.65
N ASP A 118 0.21 18.66 -6.42
CA ASP A 118 0.24 18.58 -7.88
C ASP A 118 -1.11 19.03 -8.46
N ALA A 119 -1.25 20.32 -8.60
CA ALA A 119 -2.46 20.95 -9.12
C ALA A 119 -2.66 20.73 -10.63
N SER A 120 -1.65 20.26 -11.34
CA SER A 120 -1.69 20.05 -12.80
C SER A 120 -2.25 18.68 -13.18
N THR A 121 -2.16 17.68 -12.30
CA THR A 121 -2.59 16.31 -12.56
C THR A 121 -3.96 16.03 -11.95
N THR A 122 -4.96 15.79 -12.80
CA THR A 122 -6.32 15.43 -12.38
C THR A 122 -6.46 13.91 -12.35
N ILE A 123 -7.00 13.37 -11.27
CA ILE A 123 -7.24 11.94 -11.09
C ILE A 123 -8.65 11.66 -10.58
N ASP A 124 -9.12 10.44 -10.79
CA ASP A 124 -10.37 9.93 -10.23
C ASP A 124 -10.09 9.09 -8.98
N GLY A 125 -10.91 9.25 -7.95
CA GLY A 125 -10.72 8.53 -6.69
C GLY A 125 -11.83 8.79 -5.68
N PHE A 126 -11.51 8.53 -4.42
CA PHE A 126 -12.43 8.63 -3.28
C PHE A 126 -11.77 9.40 -2.14
N PHE A 127 -12.58 9.95 -1.25
CA PHE A 127 -12.11 10.39 0.05
C PHE A 127 -12.21 9.25 1.07
N ALA A 128 -11.08 8.91 1.70
CA ALA A 128 -10.97 7.76 2.61
C ALA A 128 -12.01 7.80 3.73
N HIS A 129 -12.23 8.96 4.38
CA HIS A 129 -13.20 9.11 5.47
C HIS A 129 -14.67 8.88 5.03
N GLU A 130 -15.01 9.07 3.76
CA GLU A 130 -16.35 8.73 3.25
C GLU A 130 -16.46 7.23 2.97
N VAL A 131 -15.40 6.61 2.42
CA VAL A 131 -15.36 5.17 2.15
C VAL A 131 -15.37 4.35 3.44
N SER A 132 -14.70 4.80 4.51
CA SER A 132 -14.62 4.09 5.80
C SER A 132 -15.99 3.82 6.42
N THR A 133 -17.00 4.63 6.13
CA THR A 133 -18.38 4.42 6.62
C THR A 133 -19.14 3.30 5.89
N ILE A 134 -18.61 2.84 4.74
CA ILE A 134 -19.27 1.88 3.85
C ILE A 134 -18.45 0.60 3.74
N VAL A 135 -17.14 0.72 3.60
CA VAL A 135 -16.15 -0.35 3.48
C VAL A 135 -14.97 -0.02 4.40
N PRO A 136 -15.15 -0.16 5.74
CA PRO A 136 -14.13 0.23 6.72
C PRO A 136 -12.80 -0.52 6.51
N GLU A 137 -12.83 -1.76 6.07
CA GLU A 137 -11.66 -2.58 5.78
C GLU A 137 -10.81 -2.08 4.60
N ALA A 138 -11.32 -1.12 3.82
CA ALA A 138 -10.58 -0.49 2.74
C ALA A 138 -9.74 0.72 3.19
N VAL A 139 -9.90 1.18 4.42
CA VAL A 139 -9.29 2.43 4.90
C VAL A 139 -8.45 2.17 6.14
N PHE A 140 -7.30 2.82 6.23
CA PHE A 140 -6.44 2.82 7.40
C PHE A 140 -6.05 4.26 7.76
N GLY A 141 -5.69 4.45 9.04
CA GLY A 141 -5.46 5.76 9.64
C GLY A 141 -6.75 6.48 10.07
N ASP A 142 -6.61 7.37 11.03
CA ASP A 142 -7.73 8.11 11.59
C ASP A 142 -8.02 9.37 10.80
N LYS A 143 -9.30 9.74 10.72
CA LYS A 143 -9.70 11.01 10.10
C LYS A 143 -9.17 12.19 10.92
N ASP A 144 -8.58 13.16 10.21
CA ASP A 144 -8.04 14.39 10.80
C ASP A 144 -6.87 14.16 11.79
N ALA A 145 -6.18 13.00 11.67
CA ALA A 145 -5.00 12.71 12.49
C ALA A 145 -3.83 13.65 12.17
N LEU A 146 -3.01 13.90 13.18
CA LEU A 146 -1.77 14.69 13.07
C LEU A 146 -0.60 13.87 13.63
N MET A 147 0.56 14.06 13.02
CA MET A 147 1.83 13.57 13.54
C MET A 147 2.28 14.36 14.78
N GLU A 148 3.31 13.90 15.48
CA GLU A 148 3.86 14.57 16.67
C GLU A 148 4.33 15.99 16.40
N ASP A 149 4.74 16.30 15.17
CA ASP A 149 5.19 17.62 14.73
C ASP A 149 4.04 18.55 14.26
N GLY A 150 2.79 18.07 14.35
CA GLY A 150 1.60 18.81 13.93
C GLY A 150 1.30 18.75 12.42
N SER A 151 2.10 18.04 11.63
CA SER A 151 1.79 17.79 10.23
C SER A 151 0.65 16.79 10.06
N ILE A 152 0.04 16.77 8.88
CA ILE A 152 -1.07 15.85 8.57
C ILE A 152 -0.55 14.41 8.58
N ASP A 153 -1.21 13.53 9.37
CA ASP A 153 -1.09 12.09 9.25
C ASP A 153 -2.21 11.59 8.33
N PRO A 154 -1.91 11.32 7.04
CA PRO A 154 -2.96 11.11 6.05
C PRO A 154 -3.57 9.72 6.15
N GLN A 155 -4.90 9.64 6.04
CA GLN A 155 -5.56 8.35 5.80
C GLN A 155 -5.10 7.74 4.48
N GLY A 156 -4.93 6.42 4.47
CA GLY A 156 -4.70 5.64 3.26
C GLY A 156 -5.90 4.78 2.88
N MET A 157 -5.92 4.30 1.63
CA MET A 157 -6.98 3.44 1.13
C MET A 157 -6.43 2.32 0.26
N ASP A 158 -6.82 1.08 0.58
CA ASP A 158 -6.63 -0.09 -0.27
C ASP A 158 -7.86 -0.28 -1.16
N LYS A 159 -7.74 0.14 -2.42
CA LYS A 159 -8.82 0.05 -3.41
C LYS A 159 -9.19 -1.39 -3.76
N SER A 160 -8.31 -2.37 -3.54
CA SER A 160 -8.59 -3.79 -3.82
C SER A 160 -9.72 -4.33 -2.94
N LYS A 161 -9.93 -3.78 -1.75
CA LYS A 161 -11.02 -4.13 -0.84
C LYS A 161 -12.41 -3.74 -1.37
N LEU A 162 -12.48 -2.90 -2.38
CA LEU A 162 -13.75 -2.58 -3.07
C LEU A 162 -14.16 -3.67 -4.07
N VAL A 163 -13.24 -4.53 -4.51
CA VAL A 163 -13.51 -5.55 -5.54
C VAL A 163 -14.62 -6.53 -5.13
N PRO A 164 -14.63 -7.11 -3.90
CA PRO A 164 -15.72 -8.01 -3.49
C PRO A 164 -17.09 -7.33 -3.51
N LEU A 165 -17.17 -6.07 -3.08
CA LEU A 165 -18.40 -5.28 -3.12
C LEU A 165 -18.86 -5.02 -4.56
N LEU A 166 -17.93 -4.68 -5.47
CA LEU A 166 -18.23 -4.49 -6.89
C LEU A 166 -18.75 -5.78 -7.53
N VAL A 167 -18.12 -6.94 -7.25
CA VAL A 167 -18.57 -8.24 -7.74
C VAL A 167 -19.98 -8.55 -7.24
N ALA A 168 -20.25 -8.38 -5.95
CA ALA A 168 -21.57 -8.62 -5.38
C ALA A 168 -22.64 -7.71 -6.03
N ALA A 169 -22.34 -6.42 -6.21
CA ALA A 169 -23.26 -5.47 -6.84
C ALA A 169 -23.57 -5.83 -8.31
N VAL A 170 -22.55 -6.28 -9.06
CA VAL A 170 -22.73 -6.74 -10.44
C VAL A 170 -23.58 -8.01 -10.49
N GLN A 171 -23.32 -8.98 -9.61
CA GLN A 171 -24.13 -10.22 -9.53
C GLN A 171 -25.60 -9.94 -9.18
N GLU A 172 -25.86 -9.04 -8.23
CA GLU A 172 -27.24 -8.59 -7.93
C GLU A 172 -27.90 -7.91 -9.14
N LEU A 173 -27.12 -7.12 -9.91
CA LEU A 173 -27.64 -6.45 -11.11
C LEU A 173 -27.96 -7.45 -12.21
N ILE A 174 -27.08 -8.45 -12.45
CA ILE A 174 -27.31 -9.52 -13.41
C ILE A 174 -28.62 -10.24 -13.09
N GLY A 175 -28.81 -10.68 -11.84
CA GLY A 175 -30.03 -11.36 -11.43
C GLY A 175 -31.31 -10.52 -11.61
N LYS A 176 -31.23 -9.20 -11.46
CA LYS A 176 -32.35 -8.29 -11.74
C LYS A 176 -32.64 -8.16 -13.22
N VAL A 177 -31.62 -8.14 -14.07
CA VAL A 177 -31.79 -8.07 -15.53
C VAL A 177 -32.36 -9.38 -16.08
N GLU A 178 -31.90 -10.53 -15.57
CA GLU A 178 -32.42 -11.85 -15.98
C GLU A 178 -33.89 -12.12 -15.56
N ALA A 179 -34.37 -11.35 -14.59
CA ALA A 179 -35.74 -11.43 -14.09
C ALA A 179 -36.74 -10.49 -14.83
N LEU A 180 -36.28 -9.72 -15.83
CA LEU A 180 -37.09 -8.84 -16.69
C LEU A 180 -37.59 -9.57 -17.93
#